data_23bf8135f9c00d69b9d2a58066d8ed91
#
_entry.id   23bf8135f9c00d69b9d2a58066d8ed91
#
_cell.length_a   1.000
_cell.length_b   1.000
_cell.length_c   1.000
_cell.angle_alpha   90.00
_cell.angle_beta   90.00
_cell.angle_gamma   90.00
#
_symmetry.space_group_name_H-M   'P 1'
#
loop_
_entity.id
_entity.type
_entity.pdbx_description
1 polymer ?
#
loop_
_entity_poly.entity_id
_entity_poly.type
_entity_poly.pdbx_seq_one_letter_code
_entity_poly.pdbx_strand_id
1 'polypeptide(L)'
;MATCEENQFQPKLVCNKGNILLSEIRIPLTNVSVFNLQFELNNLDTSKVNIDLLLTAQLYNLLENVNVDLIEKIYILDSLETLNNQETDICIVLKQIAKEVGIKQKYILFRSTKYLNKLNNTITYYNKDLIYEHKDLIPDYLKSLNLDNNKYEAMTFNFGKTIITLSNTNSEKYINLKFSIDFQITMTDDIPKYMTNIIGLMFKKMFHNVKLFIDNLNS
;
A
#
# COMPACT_ATOMS: atom_id res chain seq x y z
N MET A 1 1.77 6.01 43.59
CA MET A 1 2.82 6.12 42.56
C MET A 1 2.34 5.31 41.37
N ALA A 2 1.80 5.99 40.37
CA ALA A 2 1.34 5.35 39.12
C ALA A 2 2.56 5.30 38.21
N THR A 3 3.06 4.10 37.97
CA THR A 3 4.10 3.86 36.96
C THR A 3 3.44 3.85 35.61
N CYS A 4 3.83 4.81 34.79
CA CYS A 4 3.34 5.10 33.46
C CYS A 4 3.26 3.88 32.54
N GLU A 5 2.10 3.69 31.96
CA GLU A 5 1.79 2.78 30.85
C GLU A 5 2.36 3.29 29.49
N GLU A 6 3.54 3.89 29.47
CA GLU A 6 4.16 4.43 28.24
C GLU A 6 4.66 3.36 27.26
N ASN A 7 4.59 2.07 27.60
CA ASN A 7 5.15 0.99 26.77
C ASN A 7 4.16 0.32 25.77
N GLN A 8 2.91 0.78 25.70
CA GLN A 8 1.88 0.06 24.91
C GLN A 8 1.86 0.37 23.41
N PHE A 9 2.54 1.41 22.94
CA PHE A 9 2.53 1.87 21.55
C PHE A 9 3.88 1.77 20.81
N GLN A 10 4.81 0.98 21.33
CA GLN A 10 6.09 0.84 20.63
C GLN A 10 5.96 -0.06 19.41
N PRO A 11 6.49 0.39 18.24
CA PRO A 11 6.51 -0.43 17.03
C PRO A 11 7.29 -1.72 17.26
N LYS A 12 6.68 -2.86 16.99
CA LYS A 12 7.32 -4.16 16.99
C LYS A 12 7.87 -4.44 15.59
N LEU A 13 9.15 -4.73 15.51
CA LEU A 13 9.76 -5.19 14.27
C LEU A 13 9.15 -6.56 13.87
N VAL A 14 8.52 -6.61 12.69
CA VAL A 14 7.98 -7.83 12.10
C VAL A 14 9.03 -8.50 11.21
N CYS A 15 9.70 -7.71 10.38
CA CYS A 15 10.70 -8.21 9.45
C CYS A 15 11.66 -7.11 8.98
N ASN A 16 12.96 -7.47 8.91
CA ASN A 16 13.98 -6.64 8.26
C ASN A 16 14.80 -7.54 7.33
N LYS A 17 14.36 -7.66 6.08
CA LYS A 17 15.03 -8.48 5.05
C LYS A 17 14.92 -7.78 3.70
N GLY A 18 15.99 -7.85 2.91
CA GLY A 18 16.04 -7.24 1.57
C GLY A 18 16.00 -5.71 1.61
N ASN A 19 16.57 -5.09 2.66
CA ASN A 19 16.58 -3.64 2.88
C ASN A 19 15.15 -3.03 2.92
N ILE A 20 14.18 -3.83 3.35
CA ILE A 20 12.81 -3.40 3.62
C ILE A 20 12.48 -3.70 5.07
N LEU A 21 12.18 -2.64 5.81
CA LEU A 21 11.76 -2.69 7.21
C LEU A 21 10.23 -2.76 7.27
N LEU A 22 9.70 -3.74 7.97
CA LEU A 22 8.29 -3.83 8.33
C LEU A 22 8.14 -3.86 9.84
N SER A 23 7.39 -2.92 10.39
CA SER A 23 7.01 -2.88 11.80
C SER A 23 5.50 -2.86 11.97
N GLU A 24 5.03 -3.27 13.13
CA GLU A 24 3.61 -3.33 13.51
C GLU A 24 3.40 -2.61 14.84
N ILE A 25 2.36 -1.80 14.93
CA ILE A 25 1.81 -1.26 16.17
C ILE A 25 0.42 -1.87 16.34
N ARG A 26 0.22 -2.63 17.41
CA ARG A 26 -1.11 -3.13 17.78
C ARG A 26 -1.79 -2.13 18.68
N ILE A 27 -3.03 -1.79 18.34
CA ILE A 27 -3.84 -0.92 19.19
C ILE A 27 -4.50 -1.82 20.26
N PRO A 28 -4.15 -1.64 21.56
CA PRO A 28 -4.70 -2.45 22.64
C PRO A 28 -6.24 -2.41 22.66
N LEU A 29 -6.84 -3.52 23.03
CA LEU A 29 -8.30 -3.69 23.14
C LEU A 29 -9.07 -3.53 21.82
N THR A 30 -8.38 -3.51 20.68
CA THR A 30 -8.99 -3.44 19.37
C THR A 30 -8.50 -4.58 18.47
N ASN A 31 -9.20 -4.80 17.37
CA ASN A 31 -8.74 -5.72 16.30
C ASN A 31 -7.97 -4.97 15.20
N VAL A 32 -7.33 -3.85 15.56
CA VAL A 32 -6.62 -2.98 14.62
C VAL A 32 -5.12 -3.14 14.75
N SER A 33 -4.46 -3.37 13.63
CA SER A 33 -3.00 -3.33 13.49
C SER A 33 -2.60 -2.23 12.50
N VAL A 34 -1.64 -1.41 12.90
CA VAL A 34 -1.02 -0.40 12.05
C VAL A 34 0.35 -0.91 11.64
N PHE A 35 0.58 -1.06 10.36
CA PHE A 35 1.88 -1.43 9.80
C PHE A 35 2.59 -0.21 9.25
N ASN A 36 3.91 -0.16 9.45
CA ASN A 36 4.79 0.77 8.77
C ASN A 36 5.83 -0.02 7.97
N LEU A 37 5.91 0.26 6.67
CA LEU A 37 6.85 -0.34 5.74
C LEU A 37 7.76 0.76 5.21
N GLN A 38 9.09 0.56 5.32
CA GLN A 38 10.09 1.53 4.86
C GLN A 38 11.12 0.86 3.98
N PHE A 39 11.49 1.55 2.91
CA PHE A 39 12.62 1.15 2.05
C PHE A 39 13.16 2.35 1.27
N GLU A 40 14.34 2.16 0.72
CA GLU A 40 15.03 3.18 -0.07
C GLU A 40 15.45 2.61 -1.42
N LEU A 41 15.37 3.47 -2.44
CA LEU A 41 15.94 3.27 -3.76
C LEU A 41 17.04 4.32 -3.91
N ASN A 42 18.29 3.89 -3.93
CA ASN A 42 19.44 4.78 -3.91
C ASN A 42 20.14 4.85 -5.26
N ASN A 43 20.65 6.02 -5.60
CA ASN A 43 21.41 6.26 -6.83
C ASN A 43 20.67 5.82 -8.10
N LEU A 44 19.38 6.17 -8.19
CA LEU A 44 18.59 5.88 -9.38
C LEU A 44 19.05 6.73 -10.54
N ASP A 45 19.52 6.09 -11.60
CA ASP A 45 19.89 6.75 -12.87
C ASP A 45 18.60 7.16 -13.60
N THR A 46 18.34 8.48 -13.67
CA THR A 46 17.15 9.04 -14.30
C THR A 46 17.05 8.79 -15.79
N SER A 47 18.16 8.39 -16.43
CA SER A 47 18.18 7.99 -17.84
C SER A 47 17.73 6.54 -18.06
N LYS A 48 17.80 5.69 -17.02
CA LYS A 48 17.39 4.29 -17.06
C LYS A 48 16.05 4.03 -16.42
N VAL A 49 15.75 4.73 -15.32
CA VAL A 49 14.52 4.57 -14.53
C VAL A 49 13.62 5.79 -14.73
N ASN A 50 12.44 5.56 -15.26
CA ASN A 50 11.44 6.62 -15.32
C ASN A 50 10.87 6.86 -13.92
N ILE A 51 11.32 7.94 -13.29
CA ILE A 51 10.96 8.30 -11.92
C ILE A 51 9.47 8.62 -11.79
N ASP A 52 8.84 9.19 -12.83
CA ASP A 52 7.41 9.52 -12.80
C ASP A 52 6.53 8.29 -12.61
N LEU A 53 6.97 7.11 -13.07
CA LEU A 53 6.26 5.86 -12.80
C LEU A 53 6.15 5.56 -11.29
N LEU A 54 7.14 5.98 -10.51
CA LEU A 54 7.18 5.75 -9.06
C LEU A 54 6.45 6.84 -8.28
N LEU A 55 6.25 8.01 -8.90
CA LEU A 55 5.68 9.20 -8.27
C LEU A 55 4.23 9.49 -8.70
N THR A 56 3.60 8.58 -9.44
CA THR A 56 2.22 8.72 -9.93
C THR A 56 1.41 7.45 -9.69
N ALA A 57 0.13 7.47 -10.03
CA ALA A 57 -0.73 6.29 -10.00
C ALA A 57 -0.22 5.12 -10.89
N GLN A 58 0.74 5.38 -11.79
CA GLN A 58 1.39 4.33 -12.57
C GLN A 58 2.20 3.34 -11.72
N LEU A 59 2.57 3.70 -10.49
CA LEU A 59 3.13 2.77 -9.51
C LEU A 59 2.22 1.55 -9.30
N TYR A 60 0.90 1.71 -9.39
CA TYR A 60 -0.04 0.59 -9.26
C TYR A 60 0.02 -0.36 -10.46
N ASN A 61 0.25 0.14 -11.68
CA ASN A 61 0.49 -0.71 -12.84
C ASN A 61 1.81 -1.50 -12.67
N LEU A 62 2.83 -0.88 -12.13
CA LEU A 62 4.08 -1.56 -11.81
C LEU A 62 3.87 -2.63 -10.74
N LEU A 63 3.11 -2.31 -9.67
CA LEU A 63 2.75 -3.27 -8.62
C LEU A 63 2.04 -4.50 -9.20
N GLU A 64 1.08 -4.33 -10.11
CA GLU A 64 0.40 -5.45 -10.80
C GLU A 64 1.41 -6.31 -11.57
N ASN A 65 2.24 -5.67 -12.40
CA ASN A 65 3.13 -6.37 -13.32
C ASN A 65 4.22 -7.20 -12.61
N VAL A 66 4.73 -6.71 -11.45
CA VAL A 66 5.80 -7.42 -10.73
C VAL A 66 5.29 -8.37 -9.64
N ASN A 67 3.98 -8.43 -9.40
CA ASN A 67 3.36 -9.23 -8.33
C ASN A 67 2.27 -10.15 -8.87
N VAL A 68 2.50 -10.75 -10.04
CA VAL A 68 1.53 -11.66 -10.69
C VAL A 68 1.15 -12.88 -9.84
N ASP A 69 1.92 -13.21 -8.83
CA ASP A 69 1.64 -14.28 -7.87
C ASP A 69 0.77 -13.84 -6.68
N LEU A 70 0.65 -12.55 -6.42
CA LEU A 70 -0.10 -11.97 -5.31
C LEU A 70 -1.32 -11.16 -5.76
N ILE A 71 -1.20 -10.50 -6.91
CA ILE A 71 -2.22 -9.61 -7.46
C ILE A 71 -2.84 -10.27 -8.70
N GLU A 72 -4.17 -10.32 -8.73
CA GLU A 72 -4.92 -10.76 -9.90
C GLU A 72 -5.06 -9.62 -10.89
N LYS A 73 -5.49 -8.44 -10.40
CA LYS A 73 -5.71 -7.26 -11.21
C LYS A 73 -5.72 -6.00 -10.36
N ILE A 74 -5.24 -4.88 -10.95
CA ILE A 74 -5.45 -3.54 -10.41
C ILE A 74 -6.28 -2.74 -11.42
N TYR A 75 -7.34 -2.14 -10.92
CA TYR A 75 -8.15 -1.19 -11.68
C TYR A 75 -7.86 0.21 -11.16
N ILE A 76 -7.40 1.08 -12.04
CA ILE A 76 -7.31 2.51 -11.80
C ILE A 76 -8.57 3.10 -12.39
N LEU A 77 -9.47 3.57 -11.54
CA LEU A 77 -10.76 4.09 -11.89
C LEU A 77 -10.64 5.61 -12.15
N ASP A 78 -11.69 6.36 -11.96
CA ASP A 78 -11.67 7.79 -12.28
C ASP A 78 -10.57 8.55 -11.54
N SER A 79 -9.89 9.45 -12.27
CA SER A 79 -8.99 10.44 -11.69
C SER A 79 -9.61 11.82 -11.81
N LEU A 80 -9.90 12.46 -10.67
CA LEU A 80 -10.31 13.85 -10.63
C LEU A 80 -9.06 14.71 -10.39
N GLU A 81 -8.68 15.49 -11.39
CA GLU A 81 -7.65 16.52 -11.21
C GLU A 81 -8.29 17.81 -10.75
N THR A 82 -7.98 18.21 -9.52
CA THR A 82 -8.24 19.55 -9.03
C THR A 82 -6.96 20.38 -9.09
N LEU A 83 -7.06 21.72 -9.03
CA LEU A 83 -5.90 22.63 -9.13
C LEU A 83 -4.76 22.34 -8.15
N ASN A 84 -5.01 21.65 -7.04
CA ASN A 84 -4.02 21.38 -6.02
C ASN A 84 -3.88 19.90 -5.62
N ASN A 85 -4.83 19.04 -5.98
CA ASN A 85 -4.87 17.64 -5.55
C ASN A 85 -5.25 16.75 -6.73
N GLN A 86 -4.59 15.63 -6.84
CA GLN A 86 -4.97 14.56 -7.75
C GLN A 86 -5.59 13.43 -6.95
N GLU A 87 -6.85 13.12 -7.22
CA GLU A 87 -7.56 11.99 -6.60
C GLU A 87 -7.72 10.88 -7.62
N THR A 88 -7.49 9.65 -7.19
CA THR A 88 -7.61 8.47 -8.03
C THR A 88 -8.23 7.34 -7.23
N ASP A 89 -9.30 6.75 -7.74
CA ASP A 89 -9.92 5.58 -7.14
C ASP A 89 -9.23 4.31 -7.67
N ILE A 90 -8.88 3.41 -6.76
CA ILE A 90 -8.06 2.23 -7.04
C ILE A 90 -8.72 1.01 -6.43
N CYS A 91 -8.87 -0.04 -7.25
CA CYS A 91 -9.31 -1.35 -6.79
C CYS A 91 -8.19 -2.36 -7.03
N ILE A 92 -7.68 -2.97 -5.96
CA ILE A 92 -6.69 -4.05 -6.02
C ILE A 92 -7.41 -5.37 -5.75
N VAL A 93 -7.40 -6.27 -6.71
CA VAL A 93 -7.92 -7.64 -6.57
C VAL A 93 -6.74 -8.55 -6.29
N LEU A 94 -6.73 -9.19 -5.13
CA LEU A 94 -5.67 -10.11 -4.73
C LEU A 94 -5.90 -11.49 -5.33
N LYS A 95 -4.84 -12.25 -5.54
CA LYS A 95 -4.97 -13.68 -5.89
C LYS A 95 -5.73 -14.41 -4.79
N GLN A 96 -6.54 -15.35 -5.18
CA GLN A 96 -7.30 -16.16 -4.22
C GLN A 96 -6.35 -17.06 -3.42
N ILE A 97 -6.32 -16.83 -2.12
CA ILE A 97 -5.56 -17.64 -1.17
C ILE A 97 -6.53 -18.68 -0.58
N ALA A 98 -6.08 -19.92 -0.53
CA ALA A 98 -6.83 -21.03 0.10
C ALA A 98 -8.25 -21.25 -0.48
N LYS A 99 -8.32 -21.34 -1.82
CA LYS A 99 -9.55 -21.66 -2.55
C LYS A 99 -10.21 -22.97 -2.05
N GLU A 100 -9.39 -23.92 -1.66
CA GLU A 100 -9.81 -25.27 -1.24
C GLU A 100 -10.65 -25.25 0.05
N VAL A 101 -10.48 -24.20 0.88
CA VAL A 101 -11.25 -24.02 2.12
C VAL A 101 -12.39 -23.01 1.98
N GLY A 102 -12.74 -22.63 0.75
CA GLY A 102 -13.90 -21.77 0.48
C GLY A 102 -13.71 -20.30 0.80
N ILE A 103 -12.46 -19.83 1.06
CA ILE A 103 -12.17 -18.42 1.29
C ILE A 103 -12.39 -17.64 0.00
N LYS A 104 -13.28 -16.64 0.05
CA LYS A 104 -13.53 -15.75 -1.09
C LYS A 104 -12.26 -14.97 -1.45
N GLN A 105 -12.12 -14.66 -2.73
CA GLN A 105 -11.07 -13.80 -3.23
C GLN A 105 -11.23 -12.38 -2.65
N LYS A 106 -10.15 -11.79 -2.16
CA LYS A 106 -10.20 -10.48 -1.51
C LYS A 106 -9.90 -9.38 -2.50
N TYR A 107 -10.54 -8.22 -2.28
CA TYR A 107 -10.21 -6.97 -2.96
C TYR A 107 -10.14 -5.82 -1.98
N ILE A 108 -9.39 -4.78 -2.34
CA ILE A 108 -9.25 -3.52 -1.59
C ILE A 108 -9.70 -2.40 -2.53
N LEU A 109 -10.60 -1.55 -2.08
CA LEU A 109 -11.10 -0.40 -2.82
C LEU A 109 -10.85 0.87 -2.01
N PHE A 110 -10.10 1.81 -2.57
CA PHE A 110 -9.75 3.04 -1.87
C PHE A 110 -9.56 4.22 -2.82
N ARG A 111 -9.72 5.42 -2.28
CA ARG A 111 -9.34 6.69 -2.92
C ARG A 111 -7.95 7.08 -2.47
N SER A 112 -7.10 7.38 -3.42
CA SER A 112 -5.75 7.90 -3.20
C SER A 112 -5.71 9.37 -3.56
N THR A 113 -5.41 10.24 -2.59
CA THR A 113 -5.26 11.69 -2.78
C THR A 113 -3.80 12.08 -2.67
N LYS A 114 -3.25 12.66 -3.73
CA LYS A 114 -1.85 13.06 -3.83
C LYS A 114 -1.66 14.51 -3.39
N TYR A 115 -0.67 14.75 -2.53
CA TYR A 115 -0.22 16.06 -2.11
C TYR A 115 1.28 16.23 -2.38
N LEU A 116 1.65 17.33 -3.00
CA LEU A 116 3.05 17.68 -3.27
C LEU A 116 3.51 18.77 -2.30
N ASN A 117 4.52 18.48 -1.50
CA ASN A 117 5.21 19.46 -0.68
C ASN A 117 6.57 19.79 -1.31
N LYS A 118 6.63 20.91 -2.04
CA LYS A 118 7.84 21.37 -2.74
C LYS A 118 8.96 21.78 -1.77
N LEU A 119 8.63 22.27 -0.57
CA LEU A 119 9.64 22.72 0.41
C LEU A 119 10.49 21.57 0.93
N ASN A 120 9.87 20.43 1.14
CA ASN A 120 10.54 19.25 1.70
C ASN A 120 10.84 18.18 0.64
N ASN A 121 10.58 18.45 -0.63
CA ASN A 121 10.68 17.48 -1.73
C ASN A 121 9.97 16.17 -1.39
N THR A 122 8.75 16.25 -0.86
CA THR A 122 7.96 15.08 -0.50
C THR A 122 6.65 15.02 -1.26
N ILE A 123 6.28 13.80 -1.63
CA ILE A 123 4.95 13.48 -2.13
C ILE A 123 4.27 12.62 -1.09
N THR A 124 3.06 13.00 -0.69
CA THR A 124 2.25 12.24 0.25
C THR A 124 0.98 11.79 -0.45
N TYR A 125 0.70 10.49 -0.36
CA TYR A 125 -0.58 9.91 -0.75
C TYR A 125 -1.34 9.54 0.51
N TYR A 126 -2.57 10.02 0.61
CA TYR A 126 -3.54 9.57 1.61
C TYR A 126 -4.52 8.63 0.91
N ASN A 127 -4.59 7.41 1.42
CA ASN A 127 -5.46 6.36 0.89
C ASN A 127 -6.60 6.15 1.87
N LYS A 128 -7.83 6.33 1.41
CA LYS A 128 -9.04 6.23 2.23
C LYS A 128 -9.94 5.13 1.68
N ASP A 129 -10.39 4.25 2.56
CA ASP A 129 -11.28 3.15 2.21
C ASP A 129 -12.61 3.71 1.69
N LEU A 130 -13.00 3.32 0.47
CA LEU A 130 -14.26 3.70 -0.14
C LEU A 130 -15.43 2.81 0.30
N ILE A 131 -15.16 1.63 0.84
CA ILE A 131 -16.19 0.66 1.25
C ILE A 131 -17.04 1.23 2.38
N TYR A 132 -16.45 1.98 3.30
CA TYR A 132 -17.16 2.60 4.41
C TYR A 132 -17.93 3.85 4.03
N GLU A 133 -17.44 4.65 3.09
CA GLU A 133 -18.06 5.92 2.73
C GLU A 133 -19.23 5.77 1.79
N HIS A 134 -19.22 4.74 0.96
CA HIS A 134 -20.18 4.57 -0.14
C HIS A 134 -20.79 3.18 -0.16
N LYS A 135 -21.29 2.73 1.01
CA LYS A 135 -21.95 1.42 1.13
C LYS A 135 -23.01 1.18 0.06
N ASP A 136 -23.73 2.23 -0.35
CA ASP A 136 -24.80 2.16 -1.34
C ASP A 136 -24.28 2.12 -2.80
N LEU A 137 -23.06 2.57 -3.04
CA LEU A 137 -22.44 2.62 -4.39
C LEU A 137 -21.58 1.38 -4.70
N ILE A 138 -21.14 0.63 -3.68
CA ILE A 138 -20.28 -0.55 -3.85
C ILE A 138 -20.86 -1.57 -4.84
N PRO A 139 -22.17 -1.96 -4.79
CA PRO A 139 -22.72 -2.95 -5.71
C PRO A 139 -22.61 -2.52 -7.18
N ASP A 140 -22.81 -1.25 -7.47
CA ASP A 140 -22.70 -0.74 -8.84
C ASP A 140 -21.24 -0.64 -9.29
N TYR A 141 -20.36 -0.26 -8.38
CA TYR A 141 -18.91 -0.27 -8.60
C TYR A 141 -18.40 -1.69 -8.88
N LEU A 142 -18.81 -2.68 -8.08
CA LEU A 142 -18.44 -4.08 -8.30
C LEU A 142 -19.00 -4.62 -9.61
N LYS A 143 -20.22 -4.24 -9.98
CA LYS A 143 -20.80 -4.58 -11.28
C LYS A 143 -19.98 -4.00 -12.44
N SER A 144 -19.56 -2.73 -12.33
CA SER A 144 -18.72 -2.09 -13.35
C SER A 144 -17.36 -2.78 -13.53
N LEU A 145 -16.83 -3.35 -12.43
CA LEU A 145 -15.56 -4.10 -12.42
C LEU A 145 -15.74 -5.60 -12.74
N ASN A 146 -16.97 -6.06 -13.03
CA ASN A 146 -17.30 -7.49 -13.16
C ASN A 146 -16.92 -8.34 -11.95
N LEU A 147 -16.90 -7.75 -10.74
CA LEU A 147 -16.63 -8.44 -9.49
C LEU A 147 -17.95 -9.00 -8.92
N ASP A 148 -18.11 -10.32 -8.95
CA ASP A 148 -19.28 -11.02 -8.40
C ASP A 148 -19.15 -11.16 -6.89
N ASN A 149 -20.13 -10.61 -6.14
CA ASN A 149 -20.17 -10.68 -4.67
C ASN A 149 -20.18 -12.11 -4.10
N ASN A 150 -20.56 -13.11 -4.90
CA ASN A 150 -20.49 -14.51 -4.49
C ASN A 150 -19.06 -15.03 -4.43
N LYS A 151 -18.17 -14.48 -5.27
CA LYS A 151 -16.76 -14.90 -5.39
C LYS A 151 -15.80 -13.97 -4.69
N TYR A 152 -16.13 -12.70 -4.60
CA TYR A 152 -15.27 -11.65 -4.08
C TYR A 152 -15.78 -11.10 -2.75
N GLU A 153 -14.86 -10.69 -1.91
CA GLU A 153 -15.15 -10.06 -0.62
C GLU A 153 -14.17 -8.91 -0.36
N ALA A 154 -14.72 -7.80 0.11
CA ALA A 154 -13.91 -6.65 0.44
C ALA A 154 -13.00 -6.93 1.65
N MET A 155 -11.74 -6.54 1.53
CA MET A 155 -10.82 -6.45 2.66
C MET A 155 -10.81 -5.01 3.14
N THR A 156 -11.19 -4.81 4.39
CA THR A 156 -11.25 -3.49 5.00
C THR A 156 -9.85 -2.92 5.17
N PHE A 157 -9.64 -1.77 4.56
CA PHE A 157 -8.41 -1.00 4.59
C PHE A 157 -8.75 0.40 5.12
N ASN A 158 -8.73 0.59 6.44
CA ASN A 158 -9.27 1.81 7.06
C ASN A 158 -8.57 3.09 6.61
N PHE A 159 -7.25 3.06 6.54
CA PHE A 159 -6.44 4.21 6.18
C PHE A 159 -5.05 3.76 5.75
N GLY A 160 -4.51 4.45 4.76
CA GLY A 160 -3.13 4.32 4.36
C GLY A 160 -2.50 5.67 4.08
N LYS A 161 -1.21 5.79 4.37
CA LYS A 161 -0.42 6.97 4.06
C LYS A 161 0.91 6.53 3.46
N THR A 162 1.20 7.01 2.27
CA THR A 162 2.50 6.81 1.64
C THR A 162 3.22 8.14 1.54
N ILE A 163 4.42 8.22 2.10
CA ILE A 163 5.31 9.37 1.96
C ILE A 163 6.50 8.94 1.11
N ILE A 164 6.74 9.68 0.04
CA ILE A 164 7.92 9.52 -0.82
C ILE A 164 8.76 10.79 -0.67
N THR A 165 9.96 10.63 -0.14
CA THR A 165 10.92 11.72 -0.01
C THR A 165 11.95 11.61 -1.13
N LEU A 166 12.12 12.70 -1.88
CA LEU A 166 13.11 12.80 -2.94
C LEU A 166 14.33 13.55 -2.40
N SER A 167 15.52 13.01 -2.63
CA SER A 167 16.78 13.70 -2.36
C SER A 167 17.72 13.59 -3.55
N ASN A 168 18.29 14.74 -3.92
CA ASN A 168 19.31 14.78 -4.98
C ASN A 168 20.61 14.19 -4.44
N THR A 169 21.34 13.54 -5.32
CA THR A 169 22.75 13.18 -5.09
C THR A 169 23.66 14.35 -5.49
N ASN A 170 24.97 14.16 -5.38
CA ASN A 170 25.96 15.14 -5.86
C ASN A 170 25.96 15.30 -7.40
N SER A 171 25.17 14.54 -8.11
CA SER A 171 25.00 14.59 -9.57
C SER A 171 23.53 14.68 -9.92
N GLU A 172 23.16 15.57 -10.84
CA GLU A 172 21.79 15.71 -11.34
C GLU A 172 21.26 14.45 -12.04
N LYS A 173 22.15 13.56 -12.45
CA LYS A 173 21.82 12.29 -13.10
C LYS A 173 21.19 11.27 -12.15
N TYR A 174 21.48 11.36 -10.85
CA TYR A 174 21.05 10.36 -9.86
C TYR A 174 20.17 10.99 -8.81
N ILE A 175 19.15 10.24 -8.41
CA ILE A 175 18.28 10.62 -7.29
C ILE A 175 18.12 9.46 -6.31
N ASN A 176 17.75 9.80 -5.07
CA ASN A 176 17.35 8.82 -4.06
C ASN A 176 15.88 9.01 -3.74
N LEU A 177 15.17 7.91 -3.59
CA LEU A 177 13.78 7.88 -3.13
C LEU A 177 13.69 7.09 -1.84
N LYS A 178 13.09 7.69 -0.82
CA LYS A 178 12.74 7.03 0.43
C LYS A 178 11.24 6.89 0.55
N PHE A 179 10.78 5.66 0.74
CA PHE A 179 9.38 5.32 0.92
C PHE A 179 9.09 5.03 2.39
N SER A 180 8.02 5.61 2.91
CA SER A 180 7.41 5.25 4.18
C SER A 180 5.92 5.05 3.96
N ILE A 181 5.45 3.83 4.17
CA ILE A 181 4.07 3.42 3.87
C ILE A 181 3.43 2.94 5.15
N ASP A 182 2.46 3.71 5.65
CA ASP A 182 1.62 3.33 6.77
C ASP A 182 0.31 2.77 6.23
N PHE A 183 -0.13 1.64 6.76
CA PHE A 183 -1.44 1.09 6.44
C PHE A 183 -2.06 0.42 7.67
N GLN A 184 -3.35 0.61 7.81
CA GLN A 184 -4.13 0.13 8.92
C GLN A 184 -5.09 -0.96 8.46
N ILE A 185 -5.03 -2.10 9.13
CA ILE A 185 -5.90 -3.24 8.86
C ILE A 185 -6.76 -3.48 10.09
N THR A 186 -8.07 -3.56 9.90
CA THR A 186 -9.00 -4.07 10.90
C THR A 186 -9.31 -5.52 10.61
N MET A 187 -9.07 -6.36 11.60
CA MET A 187 -9.40 -7.78 11.51
C MET A 187 -10.86 -7.98 11.93
N THR A 188 -11.63 -8.64 11.09
CA THR A 188 -12.93 -9.17 11.49
C THR A 188 -12.75 -10.38 12.40
N ASP A 189 -13.75 -10.71 13.23
CA ASP A 189 -13.67 -11.84 14.16
C ASP A 189 -13.41 -13.19 13.47
N ASP A 190 -13.72 -13.29 12.18
CA ASP A 190 -13.52 -14.48 11.35
C ASP A 190 -12.07 -14.67 10.89
N ILE A 191 -11.19 -13.66 11.05
CA ILE A 191 -9.79 -13.73 10.61
C ILE A 191 -8.89 -13.95 11.84
N PRO A 192 -8.22 -15.11 11.93
CA PRO A 192 -7.31 -15.37 13.05
C PRO A 192 -6.18 -14.33 13.15
N LYS A 193 -5.81 -13.95 14.38
CA LYS A 193 -4.75 -12.92 14.64
C LYS A 193 -3.42 -13.19 13.95
N TYR A 194 -3.05 -14.44 13.69
CA TYR A 194 -1.81 -14.76 12.97
C TYR A 194 -1.84 -14.32 11.51
N MET A 195 -3.04 -14.19 10.91
CA MET A 195 -3.17 -13.73 9.53
C MET A 195 -2.81 -12.26 9.34
N THR A 196 -2.89 -11.44 10.40
CA THR A 196 -2.45 -10.03 10.34
C THR A 196 -0.99 -9.93 9.88
N ASN A 197 -0.12 -10.76 10.49
CA ASN A 197 1.29 -10.78 10.09
C ASN A 197 1.48 -11.28 8.66
N ILE A 198 0.66 -12.24 8.22
CA ILE A 198 0.71 -12.75 6.84
C ILE A 198 0.36 -11.64 5.87
N ILE A 199 -0.68 -10.85 6.15
CA ILE A 199 -1.07 -9.71 5.31
C ILE A 199 0.05 -8.66 5.28
N GLY A 200 0.64 -8.31 6.42
CA GLY A 200 1.79 -7.39 6.48
C GLY A 200 2.97 -7.89 5.66
N LEU A 201 3.31 -9.18 5.77
CA LEU A 201 4.38 -9.80 4.98
C LEU A 201 4.05 -9.85 3.48
N MET A 202 2.78 -10.00 3.12
CA MET A 202 2.32 -9.96 1.73
C MET A 202 2.53 -8.56 1.13
N PHE A 203 2.14 -7.49 1.83
CA PHE A 203 2.44 -6.12 1.42
C PHE A 203 3.95 -5.88 1.29
N LYS A 204 4.74 -6.35 2.28
CA LYS A 204 6.20 -6.27 2.20
C LYS A 204 6.74 -6.96 0.95
N LYS A 205 6.25 -8.15 0.62
CA LYS A 205 6.66 -8.89 -0.59
C LYS A 205 6.34 -8.10 -1.85
N MET A 206 5.16 -7.47 -1.93
CA MET A 206 4.77 -6.65 -3.08
C MET A 206 5.77 -5.52 -3.35
N PHE A 207 6.14 -4.76 -2.32
CA PHE A 207 7.11 -3.67 -2.46
C PHE A 207 8.55 -4.16 -2.63
N HIS A 208 8.88 -5.34 -2.09
CA HIS A 208 10.17 -5.98 -2.35
C HIS A 208 10.35 -6.33 -3.84
N ASN A 209 9.30 -6.85 -4.47
CA ASN A 209 9.33 -7.16 -5.90
C ASN A 209 9.48 -5.88 -6.74
N VAL A 210 8.79 -4.77 -6.36
CA VAL A 210 8.99 -3.46 -6.99
C VAL A 210 10.44 -3.00 -6.86
N LYS A 211 10.99 -3.07 -5.63
CA LYS A 211 12.39 -2.68 -5.39
C LYS A 211 13.36 -3.48 -6.24
N LEU A 212 13.23 -4.80 -6.26
CA LEU A 212 14.08 -5.68 -7.07
C LEU A 212 13.99 -5.35 -8.56
N PHE A 213 12.79 -5.10 -9.07
CA PHE A 213 12.60 -4.72 -10.47
C PHE A 213 13.32 -3.41 -10.81
N ILE A 214 13.19 -2.39 -9.96
CA ILE A 214 13.86 -1.10 -10.14
C ILE A 214 15.38 -1.22 -10.02
N ASP A 215 15.88 -1.97 -9.01
CA ASP A 215 17.31 -2.20 -8.83
C ASP A 215 17.92 -2.89 -10.08
N ASN A 216 17.19 -3.83 -10.69
CA ASN A 216 17.62 -4.50 -11.93
C ASN A 216 17.63 -3.57 -13.15
N LEU A 217 16.68 -2.63 -13.26
CA LEU A 217 16.68 -1.63 -14.33
C LEU A 217 17.82 -0.63 -14.16
N ASN A 218 18.19 -0.33 -12.92
CA ASN A 218 19.22 0.65 -12.58
C ASN A 218 20.65 0.10 -12.76
N SER A 219 20.81 -1.24 -12.79
CA SER A 219 22.09 -1.93 -13.02
C SER A 219 22.54 -1.74 -14.47
#